data_318369b617db49dfed7accb4e61a3705
#
_entry.id   318369b617db49dfed7accb4e61a3705
#
_cell.length_a   1.000
_cell.length_b   1.000
_cell.length_c   1.000
_cell.angle_alpha   90.00
_cell.angle_beta   90.00
_cell.angle_gamma   90.00
#
_symmetry.space_group_name_H-M   'P 1'
#
loop_
_entity.id
_entity.type
_entity.pdbx_description
1 polymer ?
#
loop_
_entity_poly.entity_id
_entity_poly.type
_entity_poly.pdbx_seq_one_letter_code
_entity_poly.pdbx_strand_id
1 'polypeptide(L)'
;MESMPNSNEPLASLQNALALLVEQAQAYERALPINNYAARAVVAALSRLARQAQSEALSLAEIFQPQETSEHPFSPREHEVLTLAAEGLTNKEIAYRLGISERTVQFHINSIFNKTTTNSRTEAVALALRNGWIGKGEIRSMVE
;
A
#
# COMPACT_ATOMS: atom_id res chain seq x y z
N MET A 1 -2.88 -21.32 -31.03
CA MET A 1 -3.47 -20.70 -29.82
C MET A 1 -2.39 -19.83 -29.19
N GLU A 2 -2.38 -18.56 -29.49
CA GLU A 2 -1.46 -17.62 -28.83
C GLU A 2 -1.94 -17.43 -27.39
N SER A 3 -1.09 -17.84 -26.44
CA SER A 3 -1.29 -17.55 -25.02
C SER A 3 -1.28 -16.03 -24.86
N MET A 4 -2.40 -15.45 -24.46
CA MET A 4 -2.44 -14.05 -24.02
C MET A 4 -1.32 -13.84 -23.00
N PRO A 5 -0.46 -12.81 -23.14
CA PRO A 5 0.53 -12.53 -22.13
C PRO A 5 -0.18 -12.30 -20.81
N ASN A 6 0.27 -13.04 -19.80
CA ASN A 6 -0.27 -12.94 -18.44
C ASN A 6 -0.11 -11.49 -17.98
N SER A 7 -1.20 -10.77 -17.78
CA SER A 7 -1.20 -9.33 -17.47
C SER A 7 -0.42 -8.98 -16.19
N ASN A 8 -0.06 -9.98 -15.39
CA ASN A 8 0.71 -9.83 -14.16
C ASN A 8 2.24 -9.87 -14.36
N GLU A 9 2.72 -10.30 -15.53
CA GLU A 9 4.15 -10.46 -15.79
C GLU A 9 4.93 -9.12 -15.78
N PRO A 10 4.43 -8.04 -16.40
CA PRO A 10 5.09 -6.73 -16.32
C PRO A 10 5.11 -6.16 -14.91
N LEU A 11 4.07 -6.39 -14.12
CA LEU A 11 3.97 -5.92 -12.75
C LEU A 11 4.94 -6.67 -11.82
N ALA A 12 5.01 -7.98 -11.96
CA ALA A 12 5.98 -8.81 -11.22
C ALA A 12 7.42 -8.41 -11.56
N SER A 13 7.71 -8.14 -12.84
CA SER A 13 9.02 -7.65 -13.28
C SER A 13 9.37 -6.30 -12.65
N LEU A 14 8.43 -5.37 -12.59
CA LEU A 14 8.60 -4.07 -11.93
C LEU A 14 8.87 -4.23 -10.42
N GLN A 15 8.12 -5.08 -9.75
CA GLN A 15 8.30 -5.38 -8.32
C GLN A 15 9.69 -5.94 -8.04
N ASN A 16 10.16 -6.87 -8.86
CA ASN A 16 11.50 -7.46 -8.72
C ASN A 16 12.60 -6.41 -8.97
N ALA A 17 12.43 -5.54 -9.96
CA ALA A 17 13.37 -4.45 -10.23
C ALA A 17 13.44 -3.46 -9.07
N LEU A 18 12.32 -3.09 -8.47
CA LEU A 18 12.27 -2.22 -7.30
C LEU A 18 12.89 -2.86 -6.06
N ALA A 19 12.66 -4.15 -5.83
CA ALA A 19 13.29 -4.88 -4.73
C ALA A 19 14.81 -4.90 -4.86
N LEU A 20 15.33 -5.16 -6.06
CA LEU A 20 16.76 -5.12 -6.34
C LEU A 20 17.36 -3.73 -6.14
N LEU A 21 16.64 -2.69 -6.56
CA LEU A 21 17.07 -1.30 -6.38
C LEU A 21 17.18 -0.94 -4.88
N VAL A 22 16.22 -1.34 -4.07
CA VAL A 22 16.25 -1.15 -2.61
C VAL A 22 17.44 -1.86 -1.99
N GLU A 23 17.69 -3.11 -2.37
CA GLU A 23 18.82 -3.91 -1.87
C GLU A 23 20.15 -3.26 -2.21
N GLN A 24 20.34 -2.83 -3.46
CA GLN A 24 21.55 -2.17 -3.90
C GLN A 24 21.77 -0.83 -3.19
N ALA A 25 20.72 -0.01 -3.05
CA ALA A 25 20.80 1.27 -2.34
C ALA A 25 21.24 1.07 -0.88
N GLN A 26 20.70 0.07 -0.21
CA GLN A 26 21.10 -0.28 1.16
C GLN A 26 22.55 -0.79 1.25
N ALA A 27 23.00 -1.55 0.26
CA ALA A 27 24.38 -2.03 0.20
C ALA A 27 25.38 -0.87 0.04
N TYR A 28 25.08 0.10 -0.82
CA TYR A 28 25.87 1.32 -0.97
C TYR A 28 25.89 2.16 0.31
N GLU A 29 24.76 2.32 0.97
CA GLU A 29 24.67 3.05 2.24
C GLU A 29 25.58 2.46 3.32
N ARG A 30 25.66 1.14 3.40
CA ARG A 30 26.57 0.44 4.34
C ARG A 30 28.03 0.54 3.96
N ALA A 31 28.35 0.60 2.66
CA ALA A 31 29.71 0.63 2.14
C ALA A 31 30.35 2.04 2.20
N LEU A 32 29.54 3.10 2.31
CA LEU A 32 30.07 4.47 2.34
C LEU A 32 30.81 4.78 3.65
N PRO A 33 31.96 5.46 3.58
CA PRO A 33 32.66 5.90 4.77
C PRO A 33 31.83 6.81 5.68
N ILE A 34 31.96 6.64 6.99
CA ILE A 34 31.17 7.38 7.99
C ILE A 34 31.36 8.90 7.88
N ASN A 35 32.53 9.34 7.46
CA ASN A 35 32.89 10.75 7.32
C ASN A 35 32.39 11.40 6.01
N ASN A 36 31.86 10.64 5.08
CA ASN A 36 31.26 11.18 3.85
C ASN A 36 29.78 11.49 4.01
N TYR A 37 29.49 12.51 4.80
CA TYR A 37 28.10 12.88 5.17
C TYR A 37 27.23 13.24 3.97
N ALA A 38 27.78 13.94 2.97
CA ALA A 38 27.03 14.34 1.79
C ALA A 38 26.60 13.12 0.95
N ALA A 39 27.52 12.20 0.66
CA ALA A 39 27.21 10.98 -0.08
C ALA A 39 26.23 10.09 0.70
N ARG A 40 26.41 9.95 2.00
CA ARG A 40 25.48 9.18 2.85
C ARG A 40 24.07 9.77 2.85
N ALA A 41 23.94 11.09 2.92
CA ALA A 41 22.64 11.76 2.86
C ALA A 41 21.91 11.53 1.53
N VAL A 42 22.64 11.61 0.41
CA VAL A 42 22.07 11.35 -0.93
C VAL A 42 21.62 9.89 -1.06
N VAL A 43 22.47 8.94 -0.68
CA VAL A 43 22.14 7.50 -0.75
C VAL A 43 20.98 7.15 0.18
N ALA A 44 20.93 7.71 1.38
CA ALA A 44 19.80 7.51 2.30
C ALA A 44 18.49 8.04 1.73
N ALA A 45 18.52 9.21 1.06
CA ALA A 45 17.35 9.76 0.38
C ALA A 45 16.90 8.86 -0.78
N LEU A 46 17.82 8.35 -1.60
CA LEU A 46 17.51 7.41 -2.68
C LEU A 46 16.94 6.08 -2.15
N SER A 47 17.49 5.57 -1.05
CA SER A 47 16.97 4.36 -0.38
C SER A 47 15.54 4.54 0.10
N ARG A 48 15.21 5.71 0.66
CA ARG A 48 13.83 6.02 1.08
C ARG A 48 12.88 6.09 -0.11
N LEU A 49 13.27 6.76 -1.19
CA LEU A 49 12.46 6.84 -2.42
C LEU A 49 12.24 5.46 -3.05
N ALA A 50 13.28 4.63 -3.10
CA ALA A 50 13.17 3.28 -3.64
C ALA A 50 12.23 2.40 -2.79
N ARG A 51 12.30 2.47 -1.47
CA ARG A 51 11.38 1.76 -0.57
C ARG A 51 9.94 2.26 -0.70
N GLN A 52 9.75 3.56 -0.84
CA GLN A 52 8.42 4.12 -1.07
C GLN A 52 7.84 3.63 -2.40
N ALA A 53 8.61 3.69 -3.49
CA ALA A 53 8.19 3.20 -4.79
C ALA A 53 7.83 1.70 -4.76
N GLN A 54 8.61 0.89 -4.04
CA GLN A 54 8.31 -0.53 -3.84
C GLN A 54 7.00 -0.73 -3.10
N SER A 55 6.77 -0.01 -2.00
CA SER A 55 5.53 -0.09 -1.22
C SER A 55 4.31 0.32 -2.05
N GLU A 56 4.43 1.39 -2.85
CA GLU A 56 3.36 1.84 -3.75
C GLU A 56 3.06 0.82 -4.86
N ALA A 57 4.10 0.23 -5.45
CA ALA A 57 3.93 -0.80 -6.48
C ALA A 57 3.22 -2.04 -5.93
N LEU A 58 3.59 -2.49 -4.73
CA LEU A 58 2.91 -3.61 -4.05
C LEU A 58 1.45 -3.27 -3.75
N SER A 59 1.19 -2.07 -3.29
CA SER A 59 -0.15 -1.58 -2.95
C SER A 59 -1.06 -1.50 -4.20
N LEU A 60 -0.54 -0.99 -5.31
CA LEU A 60 -1.28 -0.93 -6.58
C LEU A 60 -1.49 -2.30 -7.20
N ALA A 61 -0.53 -3.22 -7.04
CA ALA A 61 -0.65 -4.59 -7.55
C ALA A 61 -1.88 -5.31 -6.99
N GLU A 62 -2.21 -5.09 -5.72
CA GLU A 62 -3.38 -5.69 -5.08
C GLU A 62 -4.71 -5.24 -5.70
N ILE A 63 -4.78 -4.02 -6.26
CA ILE A 63 -5.99 -3.50 -6.92
C ILE A 63 -6.31 -4.30 -8.19
N PHE A 64 -5.27 -4.81 -8.87
CA PHE A 64 -5.40 -5.53 -10.14
C PHE A 64 -5.42 -7.05 -9.99
N GLN A 65 -5.26 -7.59 -8.78
CA GLN A 65 -5.33 -9.04 -8.56
C GLN A 65 -6.78 -9.52 -8.41
N PRO A 66 -7.14 -10.68 -9.00
CA PRO A 66 -8.43 -11.32 -8.70
C PRO A 66 -8.48 -11.66 -7.21
N GLN A 67 -9.52 -11.22 -6.55
CA GLN A 67 -9.72 -11.52 -5.13
C GLN A 67 -10.03 -13.00 -4.94
N GLU A 68 -9.19 -13.72 -4.21
CA GLU A 68 -9.59 -15.00 -3.66
C GLU A 68 -10.69 -14.80 -2.61
N THR A 69 -11.62 -15.74 -2.52
CA THR A 69 -12.81 -15.68 -1.67
C THR A 69 -12.44 -15.50 -0.20
N SER A 70 -12.39 -14.26 0.25
CA SER A 70 -12.32 -13.91 1.67
C SER A 70 -13.72 -13.63 2.21
N GLU A 71 -13.90 -13.67 3.51
CA GLU A 71 -15.17 -13.34 4.19
C GLU A 71 -15.67 -11.90 3.91
N HIS A 72 -14.82 -11.08 3.29
CA HIS A 72 -15.11 -9.70 2.90
C HIS A 72 -14.59 -9.41 1.48
N PRO A 73 -15.15 -8.41 0.78
CA PRO A 73 -14.82 -8.12 -0.63
C PRO A 73 -13.49 -7.38 -0.83
N PHE A 74 -12.75 -7.09 0.24
CA PHE A 74 -11.56 -6.24 0.18
C PHE A 74 -10.27 -7.03 0.05
N SER A 75 -9.29 -6.47 -0.67
CA SER A 75 -7.90 -6.91 -0.58
C SER A 75 -7.34 -6.62 0.82
N PRO A 76 -6.22 -7.27 1.23
CA PRO A 76 -5.56 -6.96 2.49
C PRO A 76 -5.25 -5.47 2.66
N ARG A 77 -4.77 -4.81 1.60
CA ARG A 77 -4.44 -3.38 1.64
C ARG A 77 -5.69 -2.48 1.68
N GLU A 78 -6.74 -2.83 0.97
CA GLU A 78 -8.03 -2.14 1.08
C GLU A 78 -8.63 -2.26 2.48
N HIS A 79 -8.51 -3.43 3.09
CA HIS A 79 -8.94 -3.65 4.47
C HIS A 79 -8.17 -2.77 5.46
N GLU A 80 -6.82 -2.69 5.32
CA GLU A 80 -6.00 -1.78 6.14
C GLU A 80 -6.41 -0.31 5.96
N VAL A 81 -6.57 0.14 4.71
CA VAL A 81 -7.01 1.51 4.41
C VAL A 81 -8.38 1.79 5.02
N LEU A 82 -9.33 0.88 4.89
CA LEU A 82 -10.68 1.04 5.42
C LEU A 82 -10.69 1.06 6.96
N THR A 83 -9.88 0.22 7.60
CA THR A 83 -9.72 0.20 9.06
C THR A 83 -9.16 1.54 9.56
N LEU A 84 -8.09 2.05 8.95
CA LEU A 84 -7.53 3.35 9.30
C LEU A 84 -8.50 4.50 9.03
N ALA A 85 -9.30 4.38 7.95
CA ALA A 85 -10.36 5.32 7.65
C ALA A 85 -11.46 5.33 8.73
N ALA A 86 -11.79 4.16 9.28
CA ALA A 86 -12.75 4.01 10.37
C ALA A 86 -12.24 4.61 11.69
N GLU A 87 -10.93 4.63 11.89
CA GLU A 87 -10.28 5.33 13.01
C GLU A 87 -10.32 6.87 12.88
N GLY A 88 -10.74 7.39 11.74
CA GLY A 88 -10.84 8.82 11.49
C GLY A 88 -9.59 9.45 10.86
N LEU A 89 -8.61 8.65 10.42
CA LEU A 89 -7.41 9.16 9.77
C LEU A 89 -7.73 9.78 8.41
N THR A 90 -7.08 10.88 8.09
CA THR A 90 -7.10 11.49 6.76
C THR A 90 -6.28 10.66 5.76
N ASN A 91 -6.48 10.87 4.46
CA ASN A 91 -5.68 10.20 3.43
C ASN A 91 -4.17 10.44 3.60
N LYS A 92 -3.79 11.62 4.06
CA LYS A 92 -2.39 11.98 4.35
C LYS A 92 -1.82 11.14 5.51
N GLU A 93 -2.58 10.98 6.58
CA GLU A 93 -2.19 10.18 7.73
C GLU A 93 -2.13 8.68 7.40
N ILE A 94 -3.09 8.18 6.62
CA ILE A 94 -3.09 6.81 6.10
C ILE A 94 -1.87 6.58 5.21
N ALA A 95 -1.61 7.49 4.28
CA ALA A 95 -0.45 7.43 3.38
C ALA A 95 0.86 7.37 4.17
N TYR A 96 1.01 8.22 5.17
CA TYR A 96 2.17 8.23 6.05
C TYR A 96 2.32 6.89 6.80
N ARG A 97 1.23 6.39 7.39
CA ARG A 97 1.24 5.12 8.15
C ARG A 97 1.58 3.90 7.30
N LEU A 98 1.10 3.86 6.06
CA LEU A 98 1.30 2.74 5.15
C LEU A 98 2.55 2.88 4.26
N GLY A 99 3.25 4.02 4.31
CA GLY A 99 4.44 4.27 3.49
C GLY A 99 4.14 4.40 1.99
N ILE A 100 2.97 4.92 1.63
CA ILE A 100 2.50 5.13 0.25
C ILE A 100 2.10 6.59 0.02
N SER A 101 1.79 6.97 -1.22
CA SER A 101 1.30 8.32 -1.52
C SER A 101 -0.19 8.48 -1.18
N GLU A 102 -0.63 9.72 -0.95
CA GLU A 102 -2.06 10.04 -0.80
C GLU A 102 -2.86 9.63 -2.04
N ARG A 103 -2.27 9.74 -3.23
CA ARG A 103 -2.87 9.30 -4.48
C ARG A 103 -3.15 7.80 -4.48
N THR A 104 -2.21 7.00 -4.00
CA THR A 104 -2.39 5.55 -3.86
C THR A 104 -3.47 5.21 -2.83
N VAL A 105 -3.54 5.93 -1.72
CA VAL A 105 -4.65 5.81 -0.75
C VAL A 105 -5.98 6.10 -1.45
N GLN A 106 -6.05 7.17 -2.26
CA GLN A 106 -7.26 7.52 -2.98
C GLN A 106 -7.69 6.43 -3.98
N PHE A 107 -6.76 5.76 -4.64
CA PHE A 107 -7.08 4.60 -5.50
C PHE A 107 -7.71 3.46 -4.70
N HIS A 108 -7.18 3.14 -3.52
CA HIS A 108 -7.79 2.13 -2.64
C HIS A 108 -9.17 2.55 -2.16
N ILE A 109 -9.36 3.81 -1.78
CA ILE A 109 -10.67 4.35 -1.38
C ILE A 109 -11.68 4.23 -2.52
N ASN A 110 -11.30 4.60 -3.74
CA ASN A 110 -12.19 4.48 -4.90
C ASN A 110 -12.55 3.02 -5.20
N SER A 111 -11.60 2.11 -5.07
CA SER A 111 -11.85 0.67 -5.20
C SER A 111 -12.84 0.17 -4.14
N ILE A 112 -12.68 0.60 -2.89
CA ILE A 112 -13.61 0.29 -1.79
C ILE A 112 -15.02 0.81 -2.12
N PHE A 113 -15.15 2.05 -2.61
CA PHE A 113 -16.45 2.61 -3.01
C PHE A 113 -17.13 1.79 -4.11
N ASN A 114 -16.36 1.37 -5.11
CA ASN A 114 -16.86 0.52 -6.18
C ASN A 114 -17.34 -0.85 -5.67
N LYS A 115 -16.57 -1.48 -4.79
CA LYS A 115 -16.91 -2.80 -4.21
C LYS A 115 -18.09 -2.75 -3.26
N THR A 116 -18.29 -1.64 -2.57
CA THR A 116 -19.35 -1.45 -1.60
C THR A 116 -20.59 -0.74 -2.17
N THR A 117 -20.48 -0.22 -3.39
CA THR A 117 -21.53 0.60 -4.02
C THR A 117 -21.91 1.80 -3.13
N THR A 118 -20.90 2.43 -2.55
CA THR A 118 -21.04 3.63 -1.70
C THR A 118 -20.44 4.85 -2.37
N ASN A 119 -20.86 6.04 -1.96
CA ASN A 119 -20.41 7.31 -2.53
C ASN A 119 -19.64 8.18 -1.53
N SER A 120 -19.54 7.75 -0.30
CA SER A 120 -18.82 8.49 0.73
C SER A 120 -18.04 7.57 1.67
N ARG A 121 -16.97 8.11 2.23
CA ARG A 121 -16.14 7.43 3.22
C ARG A 121 -16.95 6.96 4.44
N THR A 122 -17.80 7.83 4.96
CA THR A 122 -18.65 7.53 6.12
C THR A 122 -19.61 6.37 5.83
N GLU A 123 -20.21 6.37 4.65
CA GLU A 123 -21.09 5.30 4.21
C GLU A 123 -20.35 3.96 4.05
N ALA A 124 -19.17 3.97 3.44
CA ALA A 124 -18.33 2.77 3.30
C ALA A 124 -17.92 2.19 4.65
N VAL A 125 -17.49 3.03 5.58
CA VAL A 125 -17.13 2.62 6.95
C VAL A 125 -18.34 2.08 7.70
N ALA A 126 -19.47 2.76 7.64
CA ALA A 126 -20.71 2.31 8.29
C ALA A 126 -21.19 0.96 7.76
N LEU A 127 -21.11 0.76 6.45
CA LEU A 127 -21.45 -0.50 5.81
C LEU A 127 -20.52 -1.64 6.24
N ALA A 128 -19.22 -1.37 6.28
CA ALA A 128 -18.20 -2.34 6.68
C ALA A 128 -18.35 -2.76 8.15
N LEU A 129 -18.64 -1.82 9.04
CA LEU A 129 -18.92 -2.11 10.46
C LEU A 129 -20.20 -2.93 10.63
N ARG A 130 -21.25 -2.58 9.90
CA ARG A 130 -22.54 -3.27 9.96
C ARG A 130 -22.45 -4.72 9.48
N ASN A 131 -21.65 -4.97 8.44
CA ASN A 131 -21.45 -6.31 7.88
C ASN A 131 -20.34 -7.10 8.63
N GLY A 132 -19.68 -6.52 9.63
CA GLY A 132 -18.59 -7.17 10.34
C GLY A 132 -17.31 -7.35 9.53
N TRP A 133 -17.16 -6.62 8.43
CA TRP A 133 -15.96 -6.68 7.57
C TRP A 133 -14.74 -6.00 8.22
N ILE A 134 -14.98 -5.02 9.08
CA ILE A 134 -14.00 -4.43 9.99
C ILE A 134 -14.56 -4.51 11.43
N GLY A 135 -13.70 -4.89 12.36
CA GLY A 135 -14.10 -5.09 13.75
C GLY A 135 -13.94 -3.82 14.60
N LYS A 136 -14.88 -3.61 15.53
CA LYS A 136 -14.70 -2.56 16.56
C LYS A 136 -13.46 -2.80 17.44
N GLY A 137 -12.96 -4.05 17.50
CA GLY A 137 -11.77 -4.43 18.26
C GLY A 137 -10.45 -4.15 17.52
N GLU A 138 -10.46 -4.20 16.17
CA GLU A 138 -9.27 -3.90 15.35
C GLU A 138 -8.90 -2.43 15.39
N ILE A 139 -9.91 -1.55 15.52
CA ILE A 139 -9.72 -0.10 15.70
C ILE A 139 -8.94 0.21 16.98
N ARG A 140 -9.04 -0.63 18.00
CA ARG A 140 -8.40 -0.40 19.30
C ARG A 140 -6.98 -0.96 19.41
N SER A 141 -6.65 -2.01 18.69
CA SER A 141 -5.33 -2.67 18.77
C SER A 141 -4.24 -1.96 17.98
N MET A 142 -4.59 -1.05 17.08
CA MET A 142 -3.64 -0.23 16.33
C MET A 142 -3.24 1.08 17.04
N VAL A 143 -3.89 1.42 18.15
CA VAL A 143 -3.65 2.67 18.92
C VAL A 143 -2.68 2.45 20.09
N GLU A 144 -2.37 1.19 20.42
CA GLU A 144 -1.38 0.85 21.47
C GLU A 144 0.01 0.64 20.84
#